data_38653adace2368421b7e5646fc466b15
#
_entry.id   38653adace2368421b7e5646fc466b15
#
_cell.length_a   1.000
_cell.length_b   1.000
_cell.length_c   1.000
_cell.angle_alpha   90.00
_cell.angle_beta   90.00
_cell.angle_gamma   90.00
#
_symmetry.space_group_name_H-M   'P 1'
#
loop_
_entity.id
_entity.type
_entity.pdbx_description
1 polymer ?
#
loop_
_entity_poly.entity_id
_entity_poly.type
_entity_poly.pdbx_seq_one_letter_code
_entity_poly.pdbx_strand_id
1 'polypeptide(L)'
;MLKVEHIGIAVKTLADSVPLFEKLLKRQCYKTEMVETENVNTAFFKTGDTKIELFESIDENGVISKFLDKKGEGLHHIALEVDNIETEMERLKNEGFILLNDKPKKGADNKWVCFLHPKTTNGVLIELCEEIK
;
A
#
# COMPACT_ATOMS: atom_id res chain seq x y z
N MET A 1 13.25 -9.50 4.76
CA MET A 1 12.15 -8.66 5.25
C MET A 1 12.59 -7.93 6.50
N LEU A 2 12.40 -6.62 6.54
CA LEU A 2 12.86 -5.81 7.68
C LEU A 2 11.74 -5.51 8.67
N LYS A 3 10.55 -5.14 8.16
CA LYS A 3 9.41 -4.80 9.02
C LYS A 3 8.14 -4.68 8.20
N VAL A 4 7.00 -4.60 8.87
CA VAL A 4 5.75 -4.12 8.24
C VAL A 4 5.91 -2.62 8.09
N GLU A 5 6.07 -2.15 6.87
CA GLU A 5 6.30 -0.73 6.58
C GLU A 5 5.00 0.06 6.73
N HIS A 6 3.91 -0.47 6.15
CA HIS A 6 2.61 0.13 6.32
C HIS A 6 1.47 -0.86 6.10
N ILE A 7 0.31 -0.44 6.57
CA ILE A 7 -0.97 -1.11 6.32
C ILE A 7 -1.78 -0.16 5.47
N GLY A 8 -2.24 -0.63 4.32
CA GLY A 8 -3.00 0.18 3.37
C GLY A 8 -4.50 -0.09 3.49
N ILE A 9 -5.27 0.97 3.62
CA ILE A 9 -6.72 0.90 3.80
C ILE A 9 -7.39 1.72 2.70
N ALA A 10 -8.33 1.08 1.98
CA ALA A 10 -9.12 1.76 0.95
C ALA A 10 -10.30 2.46 1.60
N VAL A 11 -10.49 3.74 1.28
CA VAL A 11 -11.57 4.55 1.84
C VAL A 11 -12.29 5.29 0.71
N LYS A 12 -13.54 5.65 0.97
CA LYS A 12 -14.34 6.39 -0.02
C LYS A 12 -13.83 7.82 -0.19
N THR A 13 -13.60 8.53 0.92
CA THR A 13 -13.08 9.89 0.88
C THR A 13 -12.09 10.11 2.02
N LEU A 14 -11.01 10.84 1.72
CA LEU A 14 -10.08 11.28 2.76
C LEU A 14 -10.70 12.34 3.65
N ALA A 15 -11.61 13.16 3.10
CA ALA A 15 -12.29 14.19 3.87
C ALA A 15 -13.00 13.63 5.11
N ASP A 16 -13.64 12.46 4.97
CA ASP A 16 -14.33 11.80 6.06
C ASP A 16 -13.40 10.90 6.89
N SER A 17 -12.47 10.23 6.22
CA SER A 17 -11.66 9.19 6.86
C SER A 17 -10.46 9.72 7.63
N VAL A 18 -9.86 10.83 7.20
CA VAL A 18 -8.73 11.43 7.91
C VAL A 18 -9.13 11.86 9.33
N PRO A 19 -10.22 12.64 9.52
CA PRO A 19 -10.63 13.00 10.88
C PRO A 19 -10.95 11.77 11.75
N LEU A 20 -11.55 10.74 11.15
CA LEU A 20 -11.88 9.51 11.87
C LEU A 20 -10.61 8.83 12.41
N PHE A 21 -9.60 8.68 11.54
CA PHE A 21 -8.36 8.03 11.95
C PHE A 21 -7.49 8.89 12.85
N GLU A 22 -7.59 10.22 12.74
CA GLU A 22 -6.92 11.11 13.69
C GLU A 22 -7.45 10.89 15.11
N LYS A 23 -8.77 10.73 15.25
CA LYS A 23 -9.39 10.42 16.54
C LYS A 23 -9.00 9.03 17.03
N LEU A 24 -9.07 8.05 16.15
CA LEU A 24 -8.77 6.66 16.50
C LEU A 24 -7.33 6.50 16.97
N LEU A 25 -6.39 7.07 16.23
CA LEU A 25 -4.95 6.89 16.50
C LEU A 25 -4.40 7.91 17.47
N LYS A 26 -5.17 8.96 17.79
CA LYS A 26 -4.70 10.09 18.57
C LYS A 26 -3.45 10.71 17.96
N ARG A 27 -3.44 10.82 16.64
CA ARG A 27 -2.33 11.35 15.87
C ARG A 27 -2.86 12.14 14.71
N GLN A 28 -2.09 13.12 14.29
CA GLN A 28 -2.43 13.91 13.12
C GLN A 28 -1.94 13.21 11.85
N CYS A 29 -2.71 13.33 10.76
CA CYS A 29 -2.20 13.00 9.44
C CYS A 29 -1.00 13.91 9.17
N TYR A 30 0.17 13.35 8.92
CA TYR A 30 1.37 14.19 8.77
C TYR A 30 1.67 14.53 7.32
N LYS A 31 1.02 13.86 6.36
CA LYS A 31 1.28 14.08 4.95
C LYS A 31 0.13 13.54 4.12
N THR A 32 -0.15 14.20 2.99
CA THR A 32 -0.99 13.65 1.93
C THR A 32 -0.18 13.68 0.64
N GLU A 33 -0.42 12.72 -0.23
CA GLU A 33 0.31 12.64 -1.50
C GLU A 33 -0.62 12.09 -2.58
N MET A 34 -0.61 12.71 -3.76
CA MET A 34 -1.27 12.16 -4.93
C MET A 34 -0.28 11.26 -5.66
N VAL A 35 -0.64 10.00 -5.85
CA VAL A 35 0.20 9.01 -6.54
C VAL A 35 -0.44 8.68 -7.87
N GLU A 36 0.00 9.35 -8.94
CA GLU A 36 -0.61 9.20 -10.26
C GLU A 36 -0.51 7.79 -10.82
N THR A 37 0.61 7.12 -10.57
CA THR A 37 0.82 5.74 -11.04
C THR A 37 -0.18 4.76 -10.44
N GLU A 38 -0.76 5.09 -9.29
CA GLU A 38 -1.75 4.26 -8.60
C GLU A 38 -3.16 4.86 -8.65
N ASN A 39 -3.31 6.06 -9.22
CA ASN A 39 -4.58 6.80 -9.29
C ASN A 39 -5.22 7.00 -7.93
N VAL A 40 -4.43 7.39 -6.94
CA VAL A 40 -4.92 7.59 -5.57
C VAL A 40 -4.38 8.84 -4.93
N ASN A 41 -5.16 9.39 -3.99
CA ASN A 41 -4.68 10.30 -2.97
C ASN A 41 -4.44 9.49 -1.71
N THR A 42 -3.29 9.67 -1.10
CA THR A 42 -2.89 8.89 0.07
C THR A 42 -2.69 9.82 1.27
N ALA A 43 -3.25 9.43 2.42
CA ALA A 43 -3.02 10.12 3.69
C ALA A 43 -2.19 9.22 4.59
N PHE A 44 -1.20 9.78 5.27
CA PHE A 44 -0.21 9.04 6.06
C PHE A 44 -0.34 9.32 7.54
N PHE A 45 -0.36 8.25 8.33
CA PHE A 45 -0.30 8.31 9.80
C PHE A 45 0.86 7.44 10.27
N LYS A 46 1.52 7.87 11.34
CA LYS A 46 2.63 7.12 11.90
C LYS A 46 2.22 6.49 13.23
N THR A 47 2.44 5.19 13.36
CA THR A 47 2.16 4.45 14.60
C THR A 47 3.41 3.62 14.95
N GLY A 48 4.34 4.25 15.68
CA GLY A 48 5.64 3.61 15.94
C GLY A 48 6.43 3.48 14.63
N ASP A 49 6.87 2.28 14.33
CA ASP A 49 7.65 2.01 13.11
C ASP A 49 6.80 1.64 11.90
N THR A 50 5.49 1.51 12.09
CA THR A 50 4.56 1.13 11.02
C THR A 50 3.64 2.31 10.72
N LYS A 51 3.38 2.56 9.43
CA LYS A 51 2.45 3.60 9.02
C LYS A 51 1.08 3.02 8.72
N ILE A 52 0.05 3.82 8.91
CA ILE A 52 -1.29 3.56 8.38
C ILE A 52 -1.45 4.50 7.19
N GLU A 53 -1.83 3.96 6.04
CA GLU A 53 -2.05 4.74 4.83
C GLU A 53 -3.48 4.56 4.35
N LEU A 54 -4.17 5.67 4.13
CA LEU A 54 -5.54 5.67 3.62
C LEU A 54 -5.50 6.06 2.16
N PHE A 55 -6.18 5.27 1.31
CA PHE A 55 -6.19 5.49 -0.14
C PHE A 55 -7.59 5.86 -0.63
N GLU A 56 -7.69 7.04 -1.24
CA GLU A 56 -8.90 7.48 -1.93
C GLU A 56 -8.63 7.45 -3.43
N SER A 57 -9.53 6.85 -4.20
CA SER A 57 -9.36 6.81 -5.65
C SER A 57 -9.63 8.17 -6.27
N ILE A 58 -8.81 8.55 -7.26
CA ILE A 58 -9.03 9.77 -8.05
C ILE A 58 -9.63 9.45 -9.41
N ASP A 59 -9.81 8.18 -9.76
CA ASP A 59 -10.31 7.75 -11.05
C ASP A 59 -11.27 6.56 -10.85
N GLU A 60 -12.46 6.65 -11.43
CA GLU A 60 -13.47 5.58 -11.38
C GLU A 60 -12.95 4.24 -11.91
N ASN A 61 -11.97 4.27 -12.79
CA ASN A 61 -11.38 3.07 -13.39
C ASN A 61 -10.13 2.58 -12.63
N GLY A 62 -9.74 3.25 -11.56
CA GLY A 62 -8.56 2.89 -10.79
C GLY A 62 -8.75 1.62 -9.97
N VAL A 63 -7.64 1.05 -9.53
CA VAL A 63 -7.63 -0.18 -8.72
C VAL A 63 -8.41 -0.03 -7.43
N ILE A 64 -8.27 1.12 -6.76
CA ILE A 64 -8.97 1.37 -5.49
C ILE A 64 -10.48 1.53 -5.72
N SER A 65 -10.91 2.21 -6.81
CA SER A 65 -12.34 2.30 -7.13
C SER A 65 -12.94 0.91 -7.34
N LYS A 66 -12.26 0.06 -8.07
CA LYS A 66 -12.72 -1.31 -8.32
C LYS A 66 -12.77 -2.13 -7.03
N PHE A 67 -11.80 -1.94 -6.16
CA PHE A 67 -11.78 -2.60 -4.86
C PHE A 67 -12.97 -2.15 -4.00
N LEU A 68 -13.24 -0.84 -3.95
CA LEU A 68 -14.36 -0.28 -3.19
C LEU A 68 -15.70 -0.78 -3.72
N ASP A 69 -15.86 -0.86 -5.04
CA ASP A 69 -17.08 -1.35 -5.66
C ASP A 69 -17.35 -2.82 -5.33
N LYS A 70 -16.28 -3.60 -5.25
CA LYS A 70 -16.38 -5.05 -5.05
C LYS A 70 -16.44 -5.44 -3.57
N LYS A 71 -15.64 -4.80 -2.74
CA LYS A 71 -15.45 -5.18 -1.32
C LYS A 71 -15.85 -4.11 -0.31
N GLY A 72 -16.03 -2.87 -0.75
CA GLY A 72 -16.29 -1.74 0.14
C GLY A 72 -15.01 -1.25 0.79
N GLU A 73 -15.15 -0.34 1.76
CA GLU A 73 -14.02 0.20 2.50
C GLU A 73 -13.39 -0.88 3.37
N GLY A 74 -12.08 -0.82 3.53
CA GLY A 74 -11.40 -1.74 4.42
C GLY A 74 -9.94 -1.97 4.04
N LEU A 75 -9.35 -2.97 4.67
CA LEU A 75 -7.96 -3.32 4.47
C LEU A 75 -7.71 -3.70 3.01
N HIS A 76 -6.74 -3.05 2.40
CA HIS A 76 -6.38 -3.30 1.01
C HIS A 76 -5.11 -4.13 0.88
N HIS A 77 -4.06 -3.77 1.61
CA HIS A 77 -2.79 -4.50 1.53
C HIS A 77 -1.93 -4.27 2.77
N ILE A 78 -0.91 -5.13 2.89
CA ILE A 78 0.15 -5.00 3.89
C ILE A 78 1.45 -4.84 3.12
N ALA A 79 2.24 -3.83 3.45
CA ALA A 79 3.53 -3.59 2.82
C ALA A 79 4.67 -4.03 3.73
N LEU A 80 5.59 -4.78 3.16
CA LEU A 80 6.78 -5.28 3.86
C LEU A 80 8.00 -4.54 3.32
N GLU A 81 8.77 -3.96 4.21
CA GLU A 81 10.01 -3.30 3.82
C GLU A 81 11.09 -4.34 3.57
N VAL A 82 11.80 -4.18 2.47
CA VAL A 82 12.90 -5.05 2.09
C VAL A 82 14.16 -4.22 1.85
N ASP A 83 15.31 -4.85 2.00
CA ASP A 83 16.59 -4.17 1.81
C ASP A 83 16.91 -3.99 0.33
N ASN A 84 16.67 -5.02 -0.48
CA ASN A 84 16.88 -4.99 -1.92
C ASN A 84 15.70 -5.66 -2.61
N ILE A 85 14.83 -4.85 -3.23
CA ILE A 85 13.57 -5.35 -3.78
C ILE A 85 13.77 -6.32 -4.95
N GLU A 86 14.75 -6.06 -5.81
CA GLU A 86 14.99 -6.95 -6.95
C GLU A 86 15.45 -8.34 -6.51
N THR A 87 16.33 -8.39 -5.54
CA THR A 87 16.82 -9.66 -4.95
C THR A 87 15.66 -10.41 -4.30
N GLU A 88 14.81 -9.70 -3.55
CA GLU A 88 13.64 -10.32 -2.90
C GLU A 88 12.62 -10.81 -3.91
N MET A 89 12.38 -10.05 -4.96
CA MET A 89 11.47 -10.47 -6.03
C MET A 89 11.94 -11.78 -6.65
N GLU A 90 13.23 -11.87 -6.95
CA GLU A 90 13.80 -13.09 -7.54
C GLU A 90 13.70 -14.28 -6.58
N ARG A 91 14.05 -14.05 -5.31
CA ARG A 91 13.94 -15.10 -4.29
C ARG A 91 12.51 -15.64 -4.16
N LEU A 92 11.55 -14.72 -4.07
CA LEU A 92 10.14 -15.11 -3.91
C LEU A 92 9.61 -15.83 -5.14
N LYS A 93 10.00 -15.37 -6.33
CA LYS A 93 9.62 -16.04 -7.57
C LYS A 93 10.14 -17.49 -7.59
N ASN A 94 11.38 -17.68 -7.16
CA ASN A 94 11.99 -19.02 -7.10
C ASN A 94 11.32 -19.89 -6.03
N GLU A 95 10.74 -19.29 -5.00
CA GLU A 95 10.01 -20.00 -3.95
C GLU A 95 8.55 -20.29 -4.34
N GLY A 96 8.12 -19.87 -5.52
CA GLY A 96 6.78 -20.18 -6.02
C GLY A 96 5.74 -19.08 -5.86
N PHE A 97 6.14 -17.89 -5.39
CA PHE A 97 5.21 -16.76 -5.31
C PHE A 97 5.00 -16.14 -6.67
N ILE A 98 3.78 -15.66 -6.91
CA ILE A 98 3.44 -14.99 -8.18
C ILE A 98 3.52 -13.50 -7.98
N LEU A 99 4.39 -12.85 -8.74
CA LEU A 99 4.56 -11.39 -8.71
C LEU A 99 3.61 -10.75 -9.71
N LEU A 100 2.99 -9.64 -9.32
CA LEU A 100 2.11 -8.87 -10.20
C LEU A 100 2.89 -7.92 -11.11
N ASN A 101 4.16 -7.68 -10.78
CA ASN A 101 5.03 -6.77 -11.53
C ASN A 101 6.30 -7.51 -11.93
N ASP A 102 6.76 -7.33 -13.16
CA ASP A 102 8.03 -7.90 -13.62
C ASP A 102 9.23 -7.13 -13.08
N LYS A 103 9.01 -5.84 -12.82
CA LYS A 103 10.06 -4.94 -12.31
C LYS A 103 9.44 -4.07 -11.22
N PRO A 104 10.28 -3.58 -10.27
CA PRO A 104 9.80 -2.60 -9.31
C PRO A 104 9.30 -1.35 -10.02
N LYS A 105 8.24 -0.76 -9.49
CA LYS A 105 7.74 0.53 -9.98
C LYS A 105 7.77 1.54 -8.84
N LYS A 106 7.72 2.81 -9.18
CA LYS A 106 7.73 3.87 -8.19
C LYS A 106 6.33 4.02 -7.58
N GLY A 107 6.24 3.95 -6.26
CA GLY A 107 5.00 4.13 -5.53
C GLY A 107 5.02 5.35 -4.64
N ALA A 108 4.11 5.39 -3.66
CA ALA A 108 4.01 6.48 -2.70
C ALA A 108 5.25 6.56 -1.81
N ASP A 109 5.46 7.73 -1.22
CA ASP A 109 6.47 7.96 -0.19
C ASP A 109 7.90 7.63 -0.64
N ASN A 110 8.18 7.88 -1.92
CA ASN A 110 9.51 7.69 -2.52
C ASN A 110 10.04 6.26 -2.33
N LYS A 111 9.22 5.28 -2.73
CA LYS A 111 9.56 3.86 -2.63
C LYS A 111 9.53 3.17 -3.98
N TRP A 112 10.39 2.16 -4.14
CA TRP A 112 10.21 1.15 -5.17
C TRP A 112 9.25 0.11 -4.62
N VAL A 113 8.25 -0.30 -5.41
CA VAL A 113 7.23 -1.24 -4.94
C VAL A 113 7.00 -2.37 -5.94
N CYS A 114 6.57 -3.50 -5.41
CA CYS A 114 6.13 -4.65 -6.19
C CYS A 114 5.06 -5.39 -5.38
N PHE A 115 4.01 -5.85 -6.06
CA PHE A 115 2.94 -6.60 -5.40
C PHE A 115 3.03 -8.08 -5.68
N LEU A 116 2.69 -8.90 -4.69
CA LEU A 116 2.53 -10.34 -4.83
C LEU A 116 1.06 -10.65 -5.05
N HIS A 117 0.77 -11.60 -5.94
CA HIS A 117 -0.61 -12.01 -6.20
C HIS A 117 -1.19 -12.68 -4.95
N PRO A 118 -2.39 -12.27 -4.50
CA PRO A 118 -3.00 -12.83 -3.28
C PRO A 118 -3.23 -14.33 -3.31
N LYS A 119 -3.34 -14.91 -4.49
CA LYS A 119 -3.49 -16.34 -4.71
C LYS A 119 -2.37 -17.16 -4.05
N THR A 120 -1.16 -16.60 -3.97
CA THR A 120 -0.01 -17.29 -3.37
C THR A 120 0.28 -16.83 -1.95
N THR A 121 -0.53 -15.93 -1.39
CA THR A 121 -0.37 -15.41 -0.03
C THR A 121 -1.69 -15.49 0.76
N ASN A 122 -2.45 -16.57 0.55
CA ASN A 122 -3.69 -16.85 1.29
C ASN A 122 -4.74 -15.74 1.20
N GLY A 123 -4.83 -15.09 0.03
CA GLY A 123 -5.81 -14.05 -0.20
C GLY A 123 -5.41 -12.66 0.27
N VAL A 124 -4.21 -12.50 0.81
CA VAL A 124 -3.72 -11.21 1.30
C VAL A 124 -2.85 -10.55 0.23
N LEU A 125 -3.21 -9.34 -0.19
CA LEU A 125 -2.36 -8.58 -1.10
C LEU A 125 -1.15 -8.07 -0.33
N ILE A 126 0.03 -8.50 -0.74
CA ILE A 126 1.30 -8.12 -0.11
C ILE A 126 2.06 -7.20 -1.06
N GLU A 127 2.55 -6.11 -0.53
CA GLU A 127 3.43 -5.19 -1.23
C GLU A 127 4.85 -5.33 -0.68
N LEU A 128 5.83 -5.38 -1.56
CA LEU A 128 7.24 -5.22 -1.16
C LEU A 128 7.60 -3.78 -1.43
N CYS A 129 8.35 -3.16 -0.54
CA CYS A 129 8.81 -1.78 -0.74
C CYS A 129 10.26 -1.59 -0.28
N GLU A 130 10.96 -0.72 -1.01
CA GLU A 130 12.35 -0.35 -0.73
C GLU A 130 12.48 1.15 -0.88
N GLU A 131 13.13 1.82 0.08
CA GLU A 131 13.39 3.26 -0.02
C GLU A 131 14.29 3.57 -1.21
N ILE A 132 13.88 4.57 -2.00
CA ILE A 132 14.71 5.11 -3.08
C ILE A 132 15.75 6.04 -2.46
N LYS A 133 17.01 5.72 -2.70
CA LYS A 133 18.13 6.49 -2.14
C LYS A 133 18.75 7.43 -3.16
#